data_edacc7f88a1178cab9e209d64e032d72
#
_entry.id   edacc7f88a1178cab9e209d64e032d72
#
_cell.length_a   1.000
_cell.length_b   1.000
_cell.length_c   1.000
_cell.angle_alpha   90.00
_cell.angle_beta   90.00
_cell.angle_gamma   90.00
#
_symmetry.space_group_name_H-M   'P 1'
#
loop_
_entity.id
_entity.type
_entity.pdbx_description
1 polymer ?
#
loop_
_entity_poly.entity_id
_entity_poly.type
_entity_poly.pdbx_seq_one_letter_code
_entity_poly.pdbx_strand_id
1 'polypeptide(L)'
;MKLIFLVVLSFVANLPLCANLLLPFEIGFNPDEIKFYLVQSTSFKQEIKYADESSVRNSFIKPGGLTVFILHGFIGPTNYIFSERLIIPITNSSVVDNFIIVDWSWLSGKFLFPLDVPIEYVLAIKNLNTVGKQVANFIAWLVYNNYLDLDRIHVVGHSLGAHLAGRVGGEIQAIMGGRKLPRITGLDPAGPLFNILPELKIDQTDASFVDIYHSNAGIGGDSSLDGHVDFMLNGGREQPGCNIITDFTMACSHLLSLFWFPATFHKAYVGCQCSSRELDPTNFRTCMAQCPNPVFAGIYTPHTTRGEYQVDFPVKSGWETV
;
A
#
# COMPACT_ATOMS: atom_id res chain seq x y z
N MET A 1 -22.00 12.08 -11.46
CA MET A 1 -21.02 11.67 -10.44
C MET A 1 -19.62 12.29 -10.66
N LYS A 2 -19.07 12.26 -11.88
CA LYS A 2 -17.75 12.87 -12.23
C LYS A 2 -17.63 14.33 -11.79
N LEU A 3 -18.66 15.12 -12.05
CA LEU A 3 -18.72 16.54 -11.69
C LEU A 3 -18.80 16.74 -10.17
N ILE A 4 -19.47 15.86 -9.45
CA ILE A 4 -19.68 15.98 -8.00
C ILE A 4 -18.40 15.62 -7.24
N PHE A 5 -17.66 14.59 -7.61
CA PHE A 5 -16.40 14.21 -6.97
C PHE A 5 -15.30 15.25 -7.24
N LEU A 6 -15.15 15.71 -8.50
CA LEU A 6 -14.23 16.78 -8.88
C LEU A 6 -14.66 18.15 -8.29
N VAL A 7 -15.95 18.44 -8.26
CA VAL A 7 -16.47 19.69 -7.65
C VAL A 7 -16.29 19.65 -6.14
N VAL A 8 -16.52 18.55 -5.46
CA VAL A 8 -16.31 18.44 -4.01
C VAL A 8 -14.81 18.44 -3.68
N LEU A 9 -13.95 17.75 -4.44
CA LEU A 9 -12.49 17.85 -4.30
C LEU A 9 -11.96 19.25 -4.63
N SER A 10 -12.47 19.92 -5.67
CA SER A 10 -12.09 21.31 -5.98
C SER A 10 -12.67 22.31 -4.97
N PHE A 11 -13.82 22.02 -4.38
CA PHE A 11 -14.38 22.82 -3.28
C PHE A 11 -13.58 22.65 -2.00
N VAL A 12 -13.18 21.43 -1.66
CA VAL A 12 -12.32 21.15 -0.50
C VAL A 12 -10.91 21.70 -0.69
N ALA A 13 -10.34 21.64 -1.90
CA ALA A 13 -9.01 22.19 -2.20
C ALA A 13 -8.95 23.71 -2.24
N ASN A 14 -10.07 24.43 -2.48
CA ASN A 14 -10.11 25.88 -2.60
C ASN A 14 -10.67 26.62 -1.37
N LEU A 15 -10.98 25.94 -0.28
CA LEU A 15 -11.45 26.58 0.95
C LEU A 15 -10.32 26.66 1.99
N PRO A 16 -9.67 27.84 2.18
CA PRO A 16 -8.84 28.07 3.37
C PRO A 16 -9.65 27.90 4.68
N LEU A 17 -11.00 27.88 4.61
CA LEU A 17 -11.89 27.54 5.71
C LEU A 17 -11.90 26.05 6.06
N CYS A 18 -11.56 25.13 5.14
CA CYS A 18 -11.56 23.69 5.43
C CYS A 18 -10.45 23.26 6.38
N ALA A 19 -9.32 23.96 6.42
CA ALA A 19 -8.31 23.69 7.45
C ALA A 19 -8.87 23.90 8.88
N ASN A 20 -9.84 24.82 9.05
CA ASN A 20 -10.49 25.06 10.34
C ASN A 20 -11.81 24.29 10.53
N LEU A 21 -12.47 23.82 9.45
CA LEU A 21 -13.63 22.91 9.54
C LEU A 21 -13.20 21.45 9.80
N LEU A 22 -11.92 21.15 9.66
CA LEU A 22 -11.30 19.91 10.03
C LEU A 22 -11.08 19.79 11.57
N LEU A 23 -11.53 20.74 12.35
CA LEU A 23 -11.58 20.76 13.82
C LEU A 23 -13.06 20.78 14.25
N PRO A 24 -13.52 20.16 15.25
CA PRO A 24 -13.03 19.22 16.25
C PRO A 24 -13.96 18.01 16.44
N PHE A 25 -14.17 17.21 15.44
CA PHE A 25 -14.73 15.88 15.69
C PHE A 25 -13.55 14.95 15.98
N GLU A 26 -13.16 14.82 17.24
CA GLU A 26 -12.56 13.60 17.72
C GLU A 26 -13.62 12.50 17.54
N ILE A 27 -13.57 11.82 16.40
CA ILE A 27 -14.22 10.54 16.27
C ILE A 27 -13.51 9.69 17.31
N GLY A 28 -14.24 9.22 18.31
CA GLY A 28 -13.68 8.43 19.40
C GLY A 28 -12.91 7.27 18.80
N PHE A 29 -11.57 7.38 18.85
CA PHE A 29 -10.67 6.37 18.38
C PHE A 29 -10.67 5.22 19.38
N ASN A 30 -11.17 4.07 18.96
CA ASN A 30 -11.03 2.84 19.71
C ASN A 30 -9.88 2.02 19.10
N PRO A 31 -8.75 1.82 19.81
CA PRO A 31 -7.64 1.00 19.31
C PRO A 31 -8.06 -0.42 18.93
N ASP A 32 -9.11 -0.96 19.56
CA ASP A 32 -9.66 -2.30 19.26
C ASP A 32 -10.32 -2.38 17.88
N GLU A 33 -10.51 -1.26 17.18
CA GLU A 33 -11.01 -1.21 15.81
C GLU A 33 -9.94 -1.59 14.77
N ILE A 34 -8.65 -1.64 15.17
CA ILE A 34 -7.57 -2.14 14.32
C ILE A 34 -7.33 -3.60 14.70
N LYS A 35 -7.46 -4.48 13.71
CA LYS A 35 -7.26 -5.92 13.90
C LYS A 35 -6.06 -6.42 13.11
N PHE A 36 -5.33 -7.34 13.70
CA PHE A 36 -4.16 -7.96 13.11
C PHE A 36 -4.44 -9.45 12.90
N TYR A 37 -4.50 -9.87 11.64
CA TYR A 37 -4.75 -11.25 11.28
C TYR A 37 -3.50 -11.90 10.73
N LEU A 38 -2.95 -12.87 11.47
CA LEU A 38 -1.97 -13.80 10.93
C LEU A 38 -2.69 -14.79 10.02
N VAL A 39 -2.27 -14.88 8.76
CA VAL A 39 -2.98 -15.60 7.71
C VAL A 39 -2.14 -16.75 7.20
N GLN A 40 -2.70 -17.96 7.15
CA GLN A 40 -2.09 -19.15 6.58
C GLN A 40 -2.80 -19.60 5.29
N SER A 41 -4.09 -19.30 5.16
CA SER A 41 -4.87 -19.56 3.96
C SER A 41 -6.11 -18.65 3.94
N THR A 42 -6.90 -18.69 2.88
CA THR A 42 -8.16 -17.95 2.78
C THR A 42 -9.18 -18.33 3.85
N SER A 43 -9.14 -19.59 4.30
CA SER A 43 -10.05 -20.12 5.32
C SER A 43 -9.44 -20.19 6.73
N PHE A 44 -8.12 -19.99 6.86
CA PHE A 44 -7.45 -20.07 8.15
C PHE A 44 -6.63 -18.83 8.45
N LYS A 45 -7.14 -18.06 9.41
CA LYS A 45 -6.52 -16.86 9.96
C LYS A 45 -6.74 -16.78 11.46
N GLN A 46 -5.76 -16.25 12.18
CA GLN A 46 -5.85 -16.01 13.61
C GLN A 46 -5.70 -14.51 13.90
N GLU A 47 -6.55 -13.97 14.73
CA GLU A 47 -6.39 -12.62 15.25
C GLU A 47 -5.30 -12.63 16.33
N ILE A 48 -4.30 -11.77 16.15
CA ILE A 48 -3.28 -11.49 17.16
C ILE A 48 -3.60 -10.13 17.77
N LYS A 49 -3.69 -10.06 19.09
CA LYS A 49 -4.06 -8.85 19.82
C LYS A 49 -2.85 -8.16 20.41
N TYR A 50 -2.82 -6.85 20.33
CA TYR A 50 -1.79 -6.04 20.97
C TYR A 50 -1.76 -6.27 22.47
N ALA A 51 -0.56 -6.45 23.04
CA ALA A 51 -0.32 -6.73 24.45
C ALA A 51 -1.00 -7.99 25.03
N ASP A 52 -1.54 -8.88 24.18
CA ASP A 52 -2.04 -10.19 24.57
C ASP A 52 -1.06 -11.29 24.14
N GLU A 53 -0.12 -11.63 25.03
CA GLU A 53 0.85 -12.70 24.78
C GLU A 53 0.18 -14.05 24.49
N SER A 54 -0.98 -14.31 25.04
CA SER A 54 -1.66 -15.58 24.85
C SER A 54 -2.10 -15.74 23.40
N SER A 55 -2.55 -14.65 22.76
CA SER A 55 -2.93 -14.65 21.34
C SER A 55 -1.76 -14.97 20.41
N VAL A 56 -0.54 -14.54 20.78
CA VAL A 56 0.69 -14.81 20.00
C VAL A 56 1.21 -16.22 20.27
N ARG A 57 1.32 -16.63 21.54
CA ARG A 57 1.84 -17.96 21.91
C ARG A 57 0.99 -19.11 21.39
N ASN A 58 -0.30 -18.90 21.24
CA ASN A 58 -1.23 -19.89 20.68
C ASN A 58 -1.40 -19.77 19.16
N SER A 59 -0.63 -18.89 18.52
CA SER A 59 -0.67 -18.71 17.07
C SER A 59 0.40 -19.56 16.35
N PHE A 60 0.30 -19.57 15.03
CA PHE A 60 1.33 -20.21 14.18
C PHE A 60 2.43 -19.23 13.74
N ILE A 61 2.65 -18.14 14.48
CA ILE A 61 3.74 -17.20 14.22
C ILE A 61 5.09 -17.91 14.30
N LYS A 62 5.97 -17.63 13.35
CA LYS A 62 7.33 -18.17 13.31
C LYS A 62 8.30 -17.08 13.78
N PRO A 63 8.83 -17.19 15.00
CA PRO A 63 9.77 -16.21 15.52
C PRO A 63 11.00 -16.03 14.61
N GLY A 64 11.38 -14.75 14.37
CA GLY A 64 12.52 -14.44 13.50
C GLY A 64 12.32 -14.72 12.01
N GLY A 65 11.14 -15.18 11.59
CA GLY A 65 10.79 -15.39 10.19
C GLY A 65 10.56 -14.07 9.43
N LEU A 66 10.74 -14.12 8.09
CA LEU A 66 10.37 -12.98 7.26
C LEU A 66 8.87 -12.70 7.39
N THR A 67 8.54 -11.50 7.87
CA THR A 67 7.17 -11.10 8.16
C THR A 67 6.73 -10.00 7.21
N VAL A 68 5.65 -10.25 6.47
CA VAL A 68 5.01 -9.26 5.60
C VAL A 68 3.72 -8.77 6.24
N PHE A 69 3.63 -7.45 6.46
CA PHE A 69 2.40 -6.76 6.85
C PHE A 69 1.77 -6.14 5.61
N ILE A 70 0.44 -6.32 5.43
CA ILE A 70 -0.32 -5.64 4.38
C ILE A 70 -1.36 -4.70 4.98
N LEU A 71 -1.34 -3.44 4.50
CA LEU A 71 -2.24 -2.36 4.87
C LEU A 71 -3.09 -1.97 3.66
N HIS A 72 -4.41 -2.09 3.80
CA HIS A 72 -5.35 -1.73 2.72
C HIS A 72 -5.58 -0.22 2.63
N GLY A 73 -6.20 0.20 1.52
CA GLY A 73 -6.55 1.59 1.23
C GLY A 73 -7.89 2.05 1.81
N PHE A 74 -8.37 3.18 1.27
CA PHE A 74 -9.66 3.79 1.59
C PHE A 74 -10.82 2.87 1.23
N ILE A 75 -11.83 2.80 2.13
CA ILE A 75 -13.00 1.91 2.01
C ILE A 75 -12.53 0.50 1.62
N GLY A 76 -11.42 0.06 2.19
CA GLY A 76 -10.92 -1.28 1.93
C GLY A 76 -11.98 -2.28 2.34
N PRO A 77 -12.76 -2.83 1.41
CA PRO A 77 -13.65 -3.91 1.78
C PRO A 77 -12.76 -5.04 2.23
N THR A 78 -13.07 -5.56 3.39
CA THR A 78 -12.50 -6.79 3.92
C THR A 78 -12.40 -7.89 2.85
N ASN A 79 -13.26 -7.83 1.83
CA ASN A 79 -13.32 -8.78 0.72
C ASN A 79 -12.09 -8.76 -0.21
N TYR A 80 -11.41 -7.60 -0.42
CA TYR A 80 -10.24 -7.54 -1.32
C TYR A 80 -8.96 -7.99 -0.62
N ILE A 81 -8.71 -7.52 0.60
CA ILE A 81 -7.52 -7.91 1.37
C ILE A 81 -7.58 -9.37 1.84
N PHE A 82 -8.78 -9.93 1.94
CA PHE A 82 -8.99 -11.35 2.22
C PHE A 82 -9.29 -12.17 0.94
N SER A 83 -9.02 -11.61 -0.24
CA SER A 83 -9.25 -12.32 -1.49
C SER A 83 -8.23 -13.44 -1.71
N GLU A 84 -8.67 -14.48 -2.41
CA GLU A 84 -7.79 -15.57 -2.83
C GLU A 84 -6.60 -15.07 -3.66
N ARG A 85 -6.81 -14.03 -4.48
CA ARG A 85 -5.78 -13.44 -5.35
C ARG A 85 -4.63 -12.81 -4.57
N LEU A 86 -4.89 -12.32 -3.36
CA LEU A 86 -3.85 -11.76 -2.50
C LEU A 86 -3.24 -12.85 -1.62
N ILE A 87 -4.06 -13.66 -0.97
CA ILE A 87 -3.63 -14.59 0.07
C ILE A 87 -2.88 -15.78 -0.53
N ILE A 88 -3.46 -16.48 -1.53
CA ILE A 88 -2.92 -17.73 -2.06
C ILE A 88 -1.47 -17.55 -2.57
N PRO A 89 -1.14 -16.54 -3.40
CA PRO A 89 0.22 -16.41 -3.88
C PRO A 89 1.24 -16.16 -2.77
N ILE A 90 0.88 -15.40 -1.74
CA ILE A 90 1.78 -15.07 -0.63
C ILE A 90 1.97 -16.29 0.27
N THR A 91 0.87 -16.93 0.70
CA THR A 91 0.92 -18.05 1.65
C THR A 91 1.46 -19.34 1.05
N ASN A 92 1.33 -19.54 -0.26
CA ASN A 92 1.91 -20.69 -0.97
C ASN A 92 3.38 -20.47 -1.36
N SER A 93 3.92 -19.25 -1.14
CA SER A 93 5.33 -18.99 -1.40
C SER A 93 6.19 -19.52 -0.25
N SER A 94 7.42 -19.94 -0.56
CA SER A 94 8.43 -20.25 0.45
C SER A 94 9.20 -19.01 0.95
N VAL A 95 8.82 -17.82 0.48
CA VAL A 95 9.55 -16.57 0.74
C VAL A 95 9.14 -15.95 2.07
N VAL A 96 7.84 -16.05 2.43
CA VAL A 96 7.28 -15.41 3.61
C VAL A 96 6.95 -16.44 4.69
N ASP A 97 7.43 -16.19 5.89
CA ASP A 97 7.17 -17.03 7.06
C ASP A 97 5.91 -16.62 7.80
N ASN A 98 5.68 -15.31 7.93
CA ASN A 98 4.53 -14.72 8.59
C ASN A 98 3.85 -13.71 7.65
N PHE A 99 2.57 -13.91 7.39
CA PHE A 99 1.76 -12.99 6.60
C PHE A 99 0.69 -12.38 7.49
N ILE A 100 0.76 -11.07 7.74
CA ILE A 100 -0.14 -10.36 8.64
C ILE A 100 -0.94 -9.32 7.85
N ILE A 101 -2.25 -9.43 7.89
CA ILE A 101 -3.17 -8.42 7.35
C ILE A 101 -3.57 -7.48 8.49
N VAL A 102 -3.39 -6.18 8.26
CA VAL A 102 -3.86 -5.11 9.14
C VAL A 102 -5.22 -4.63 8.65
N ASP A 103 -6.25 -4.94 9.40
CA ASP A 103 -7.61 -4.51 9.12
C ASP A 103 -7.93 -3.25 9.94
N TRP A 104 -7.98 -2.11 9.27
CA TRP A 104 -8.36 -0.82 9.82
C TRP A 104 -9.61 -0.24 9.16
N SER A 105 -10.48 -1.14 8.65
CA SER A 105 -11.66 -0.79 7.85
C SER A 105 -12.59 0.19 8.55
N TRP A 106 -12.73 0.14 9.86
CA TRP A 106 -13.55 1.07 10.64
C TRP A 106 -13.04 2.51 10.59
N LEU A 107 -11.75 2.71 10.36
CA LEU A 107 -11.05 3.98 10.36
C LEU A 107 -10.64 4.43 8.95
N SER A 108 -10.73 3.54 7.95
CA SER A 108 -10.37 3.81 6.55
C SER A 108 -11.49 4.41 5.72
N GLY A 109 -12.64 4.72 6.33
CA GLY A 109 -13.84 5.24 5.68
C GLY A 109 -14.90 4.16 5.44
N LYS A 110 -16.16 4.61 5.43
CA LYS A 110 -17.34 3.75 5.20
C LYS A 110 -18.06 4.22 3.96
N PHE A 111 -18.52 3.29 3.16
CA PHE A 111 -19.40 3.59 2.04
C PHE A 111 -20.86 3.47 2.52
N LEU A 112 -21.41 4.55 3.06
CA LEU A 112 -22.82 4.62 3.45
C LEU A 112 -23.66 5.18 2.32
N PHE A 113 -23.27 6.33 1.77
CA PHE A 113 -23.91 6.97 0.62
C PHE A 113 -22.84 7.61 -0.29
N PRO A 114 -23.08 7.71 -1.62
CA PRO A 114 -22.10 8.30 -2.55
C PRO A 114 -21.66 9.73 -2.22
N LEU A 115 -22.50 10.50 -1.54
CA LEU A 115 -22.21 11.89 -1.16
C LEU A 115 -21.28 12.00 0.07
N ASP A 116 -21.16 10.95 0.86
CA ASP A 116 -20.34 10.94 2.06
C ASP A 116 -18.88 10.58 1.75
N VAL A 117 -18.61 9.97 0.59
CA VAL A 117 -17.28 9.49 0.19
C VAL A 117 -16.17 10.54 0.37
N PRO A 118 -16.32 11.82 -0.04
CA PRO A 118 -15.27 12.82 0.16
C PRO A 118 -14.99 13.13 1.63
N ILE A 119 -16.03 13.15 2.46
CA ILE A 119 -15.89 13.39 3.90
C ILE A 119 -15.19 12.20 4.56
N GLU A 120 -15.65 10.99 4.26
CA GLU A 120 -15.04 9.75 4.76
C GLU A 120 -13.57 9.63 4.34
N TYR A 121 -13.22 10.06 3.12
CA TYR A 121 -11.82 10.08 2.67
C TYR A 121 -10.95 11.04 3.49
N VAL A 122 -11.42 12.24 3.75
CA VAL A 122 -10.72 13.22 4.61
C VAL A 122 -10.57 12.67 6.03
N LEU A 123 -11.61 12.04 6.58
CA LEU A 123 -11.55 11.41 7.91
C LEU A 123 -10.54 10.26 7.94
N ALA A 124 -10.49 9.42 6.89
CA ALA A 124 -9.51 8.35 6.77
C ALA A 124 -8.07 8.88 6.73
N ILE A 125 -7.82 9.99 5.99
CA ILE A 125 -6.51 10.67 5.98
C ILE A 125 -6.14 11.14 7.39
N LYS A 126 -7.06 11.76 8.14
CA LYS A 126 -6.81 12.18 9.52
C LYS A 126 -6.42 11.02 10.44
N ASN A 127 -7.00 9.85 10.20
CA ASN A 127 -6.73 8.67 11.01
C ASN A 127 -5.34 8.06 10.76
N LEU A 128 -4.64 8.41 9.65
CA LEU A 128 -3.35 7.82 9.31
C LEU A 128 -2.32 7.89 10.44
N ASN A 129 -2.19 9.04 11.10
CA ASN A 129 -1.23 9.21 12.18
C ASN A 129 -1.55 8.29 13.38
N THR A 130 -2.81 8.25 13.77
CA THR A 130 -3.25 7.45 14.92
C THR A 130 -3.16 5.96 14.62
N VAL A 131 -3.62 5.53 13.45
CA VAL A 131 -3.52 4.13 13.00
C VAL A 131 -2.06 3.73 12.83
N GLY A 132 -1.23 4.58 12.21
CA GLY A 132 0.20 4.33 12.02
C GLY A 132 0.92 4.10 13.33
N LYS A 133 0.65 4.93 14.34
CA LYS A 133 1.19 4.76 15.69
C LYS A 133 0.76 3.45 16.35
N GLN A 134 -0.49 3.04 16.21
CA GLN A 134 -0.98 1.79 16.79
C GLN A 134 -0.37 0.55 16.10
N VAL A 135 -0.26 0.58 14.77
CA VAL A 135 0.41 -0.49 14.02
C VAL A 135 1.89 -0.57 14.40
N ALA A 136 2.58 0.57 14.52
CA ALA A 136 3.97 0.62 14.96
C ALA A 136 4.16 0.09 16.39
N ASN A 137 3.26 0.47 17.32
CA ASN A 137 3.28 -0.07 18.69
C ASN A 137 3.10 -1.59 18.70
N PHE A 138 2.20 -2.13 17.89
CA PHE A 138 2.01 -3.57 17.77
C PHE A 138 3.26 -4.27 17.25
N ILE A 139 3.87 -3.76 16.16
CA ILE A 139 5.13 -4.28 15.62
C ILE A 139 6.24 -4.22 16.67
N ALA A 140 6.43 -3.06 17.29
CA ALA A 140 7.47 -2.88 18.31
C ALA A 140 7.27 -3.83 19.50
N TRP A 141 6.03 -4.03 19.94
CA TRP A 141 5.71 -4.97 21.01
C TRP A 141 6.07 -6.41 20.63
N LEU A 142 5.78 -6.85 19.41
CA LEU A 142 6.18 -8.18 18.92
C LEU A 142 7.70 -8.32 18.85
N VAL A 143 8.40 -7.27 18.45
CA VAL A 143 9.88 -7.27 18.38
C VAL A 143 10.51 -7.28 19.78
N TYR A 144 10.03 -6.44 20.70
CA TYR A 144 10.55 -6.41 22.09
C TYR A 144 10.33 -7.72 22.84
N ASN A 145 9.29 -8.46 22.52
CA ASN A 145 9.02 -9.77 23.09
C ASN A 145 9.63 -10.94 22.30
N ASN A 146 10.50 -10.67 21.32
CA ASN A 146 11.20 -11.66 20.49
C ASN A 146 10.27 -12.56 19.65
N TYR A 147 9.07 -12.13 19.35
CA TYR A 147 8.18 -12.82 18.43
C TYR A 147 8.53 -12.51 16.96
N LEU A 148 9.04 -11.31 16.68
CA LEU A 148 9.51 -10.89 15.36
C LEU A 148 10.92 -10.30 15.45
N ASP A 149 11.64 -10.32 14.31
CA ASP A 149 12.90 -9.63 14.11
C ASP A 149 12.65 -8.38 13.27
N LEU A 150 13.00 -7.18 13.78
CA LEU A 150 12.80 -5.93 13.07
C LEU A 150 13.45 -5.94 11.68
N ASP A 151 14.64 -6.54 11.58
CA ASP A 151 15.43 -6.58 10.34
C ASP A 151 14.83 -7.55 9.29
N ARG A 152 13.75 -8.25 9.63
CA ARG A 152 13.02 -9.17 8.78
C ARG A 152 11.54 -8.79 8.62
N ILE A 153 11.21 -7.50 8.75
CA ILE A 153 9.85 -6.99 8.56
C ILE A 153 9.76 -6.22 7.25
N HIS A 154 8.77 -6.54 6.46
CA HIS A 154 8.40 -5.82 5.25
C HIS A 154 6.96 -5.33 5.36
N VAL A 155 6.75 -4.02 5.29
CA VAL A 155 5.43 -3.42 5.32
C VAL A 155 5.02 -3.02 3.91
N VAL A 156 3.84 -3.48 3.48
CA VAL A 156 3.29 -3.25 2.14
C VAL A 156 1.96 -2.52 2.30
N GLY A 157 1.80 -1.39 1.66
CA GLY A 157 0.56 -0.61 1.70
C GLY A 157 0.01 -0.34 0.32
N HIS A 158 -1.31 -0.41 0.14
CA HIS A 158 -1.99 -0.07 -1.10
C HIS A 158 -2.77 1.23 -0.96
N SER A 159 -2.69 2.12 -1.96
CA SER A 159 -3.47 3.36 -1.97
C SER A 159 -3.21 4.21 -0.71
N LEU A 160 -4.25 4.55 0.06
CA LEU A 160 -4.13 5.23 1.35
C LEU A 160 -3.29 4.41 2.36
N GLY A 161 -3.32 3.08 2.25
CA GLY A 161 -2.46 2.18 3.04
C GLY A 161 -0.96 2.32 2.76
N ALA A 162 -0.56 2.84 1.59
CA ALA A 162 0.84 3.13 1.30
C ALA A 162 1.35 4.31 2.15
N HIS A 163 0.55 5.36 2.29
CA HIS A 163 0.88 6.47 3.18
C HIS A 163 0.84 6.05 4.64
N LEU A 164 -0.12 5.17 5.00
CA LEU A 164 -0.15 4.55 6.32
C LEU A 164 1.13 3.76 6.60
N ALA A 165 1.67 3.02 5.62
CA ALA A 165 2.93 2.29 5.77
C ALA A 165 4.11 3.23 6.02
N GLY A 166 4.16 4.40 5.37
CA GLY A 166 5.12 5.46 5.67
C GLY A 166 4.98 5.95 7.11
N ARG A 167 3.75 6.22 7.59
CA ARG A 167 3.52 6.62 8.99
C ARG A 167 3.99 5.54 9.97
N VAL A 168 3.75 4.27 9.69
CA VAL A 168 4.27 3.14 10.49
C VAL A 168 5.80 3.18 10.55
N GLY A 169 6.46 3.42 9.42
CA GLY A 169 7.92 3.53 9.35
C GLY A 169 8.49 4.65 10.22
N GLY A 170 7.90 5.86 10.12
CA GLY A 170 8.28 7.00 10.95
C GLY A 170 8.07 6.75 12.45
N GLU A 171 6.95 6.13 12.84
CA GLU A 171 6.67 5.79 14.24
C GLU A 171 7.60 4.68 14.77
N ILE A 172 7.95 3.69 13.95
CA ILE A 172 8.97 2.67 14.33
C ILE A 172 10.30 3.35 14.63
N GLN A 173 10.74 4.30 13.81
CA GLN A 173 11.99 5.05 14.08
C GLN A 173 11.92 5.77 15.44
N ALA A 174 10.80 6.41 15.74
CA ALA A 174 10.61 7.10 17.03
C ALA A 174 10.62 6.13 18.21
N ILE A 175 9.95 4.97 18.12
CA ILE A 175 9.84 3.97 19.18
C ILE A 175 11.15 3.21 19.38
N MET A 176 11.85 2.88 18.27
CA MET A 176 13.00 1.97 18.26
C MET A 176 14.35 2.72 18.27
N GLY A 177 14.37 3.98 18.72
CA GLY A 177 15.60 4.75 18.87
C GLY A 177 16.32 5.05 17.56
N GLY A 178 15.59 5.33 16.50
CA GLY A 178 16.11 5.66 15.16
C GLY A 178 16.31 4.44 14.25
N ARG A 179 16.07 3.21 14.72
CA ARG A 179 16.12 2.02 13.85
C ARG A 179 14.96 2.07 12.84
N LYS A 180 15.26 1.76 11.58
CA LYS A 180 14.28 1.75 10.49
C LYS A 180 13.78 0.34 10.19
N LEU A 181 12.57 0.26 9.69
CA LEU A 181 12.11 -0.92 8.95
C LEU A 181 13.07 -1.17 7.78
N PRO A 182 13.43 -2.42 7.46
CA PRO A 182 14.31 -2.71 6.32
C PRO A 182 13.67 -2.34 5.00
N ARG A 183 12.33 -2.54 4.85
CA ARG A 183 11.62 -2.26 3.60
C ARG A 183 10.18 -1.84 3.83
N ILE A 184 9.76 -0.83 3.06
CA ILE A 184 8.35 -0.48 2.83
C ILE A 184 8.08 -0.51 1.32
N THR A 185 6.97 -1.12 0.92
CA THR A 185 6.48 -1.08 -0.46
C THR A 185 5.16 -0.33 -0.55
N GLY A 186 5.13 0.72 -1.37
CA GLY A 186 3.92 1.46 -1.73
C GLY A 186 3.32 0.94 -3.03
N LEU A 187 2.09 0.41 -3.00
CA LEU A 187 1.35 -0.05 -4.15
C LEU A 187 0.35 1.03 -4.56
N ASP A 188 0.65 1.76 -5.62
CA ASP A 188 -0.12 2.88 -6.16
C ASP A 188 -0.60 3.84 -5.04
N PRO A 189 0.33 4.54 -4.34
CA PRO A 189 -0.03 5.43 -3.24
C PRO A 189 -1.12 6.41 -3.64
N ALA A 190 -2.09 6.69 -2.77
CA ALA A 190 -3.22 7.57 -3.07
C ALA A 190 -2.78 8.97 -3.50
N GLY A 191 -3.33 9.50 -4.61
CA GLY A 191 -3.00 10.83 -5.13
C GLY A 191 -3.83 11.96 -4.53
N PRO A 192 -5.18 11.85 -4.43
CA PRO A 192 -6.04 12.95 -4.02
C PRO A 192 -5.67 13.52 -2.65
N LEU A 193 -5.52 14.85 -2.58
CA LEU A 193 -5.13 15.67 -1.43
C LEU A 193 -3.66 15.57 -0.98
N PHE A 194 -2.90 14.57 -1.37
CA PHE A 194 -1.51 14.42 -0.93
C PHE A 194 -0.54 15.42 -1.58
N ASN A 195 -0.93 16.07 -2.67
CA ASN A 195 -0.21 17.22 -3.22
C ASN A 195 -0.19 18.44 -2.28
N ILE A 196 -1.15 18.55 -1.36
CA ILE A 196 -1.25 19.64 -0.37
C ILE A 196 -0.96 19.16 1.06
N LEU A 197 -0.71 17.89 1.27
CA LEU A 197 -0.37 17.25 2.54
C LEU A 197 0.91 16.41 2.40
N PRO A 198 2.02 17.02 1.92
CA PRO A 198 3.23 16.27 1.60
C PRO A 198 3.84 15.57 2.83
N GLU A 199 3.61 16.10 4.03
CA GLU A 199 4.08 15.52 5.29
C GLU A 199 3.40 14.19 5.67
N LEU A 200 2.30 13.84 5.01
CA LEU A 200 1.60 12.56 5.20
C LEU A 200 1.94 11.53 4.13
N LYS A 201 2.73 11.91 3.12
CA LYS A 201 3.14 10.99 2.05
C LYS A 201 4.16 9.99 2.54
N ILE A 202 4.12 8.81 1.93
CA ILE A 202 5.23 7.87 1.98
C ILE A 202 6.43 8.49 1.27
N ASP A 203 7.63 8.35 1.86
CA ASP A 203 8.87 8.82 1.25
C ASP A 203 10.09 7.94 1.63
N GLN A 204 11.25 8.28 1.06
CA GLN A 204 12.49 7.53 1.26
C GLN A 204 12.97 7.50 2.72
N THR A 205 12.51 8.43 3.57
CA THR A 205 12.96 8.50 4.96
C THR A 205 12.27 7.49 5.86
N ASP A 206 11.15 6.92 5.42
CA ASP A 206 10.29 6.05 6.22
C ASP A 206 10.89 4.66 6.49
N ALA A 207 11.77 4.18 5.61
CA ALA A 207 12.45 2.89 5.78
C ALA A 207 13.90 2.95 5.27
N SER A 208 14.67 1.87 5.48
CA SER A 208 16.00 1.72 4.87
C SER A 208 15.90 1.59 3.35
N PHE A 209 14.81 1.00 2.88
CA PHE A 209 14.48 0.89 1.46
C PHE A 209 12.97 1.07 1.25
N VAL A 210 12.59 1.99 0.37
CA VAL A 210 11.20 2.26 -0.04
C VAL A 210 11.12 2.07 -1.54
N ASP A 211 10.25 1.16 -1.98
CA ASP A 211 9.92 0.96 -3.39
C ASP A 211 8.44 1.23 -3.65
N ILE A 212 8.16 1.93 -4.74
CA ILE A 212 6.80 2.34 -5.09
C ILE A 212 6.44 1.78 -6.46
N TYR A 213 5.22 1.30 -6.60
CA TYR A 213 4.68 0.72 -7.84
C TYR A 213 3.47 1.51 -8.28
N HIS A 214 3.61 2.26 -9.38
CA HIS A 214 2.56 3.10 -9.94
C HIS A 214 1.76 2.30 -10.97
N SER A 215 0.45 2.29 -10.82
CA SER A 215 -0.47 1.65 -11.75
C SER A 215 -1.62 2.56 -12.22
N ASN A 216 -1.88 3.66 -11.50
CA ASN A 216 -2.92 4.65 -11.86
C ASN A 216 -2.49 6.08 -11.53
N ALA A 217 -1.20 6.38 -11.77
CA ALA A 217 -0.57 7.66 -11.45
C ALA A 217 -1.30 8.85 -12.09
N GLY A 218 -1.57 9.88 -11.27
CA GLY A 218 -2.26 11.11 -11.69
C GLY A 218 -3.77 10.96 -11.88
N ILE A 219 -4.37 9.83 -11.51
CA ILE A 219 -5.83 9.60 -11.49
C ILE A 219 -6.25 9.22 -10.06
N GLY A 220 -6.10 7.96 -9.66
CA GLY A 220 -6.30 7.49 -8.30
C GLY A 220 -5.02 7.48 -7.49
N GLY A 221 -3.91 7.17 -8.14
CA GLY A 221 -2.56 7.16 -7.58
C GLY A 221 -1.83 8.49 -7.70
N ASP A 222 -0.87 8.69 -6.81
CA ASP A 222 0.09 9.79 -6.88
C ASP A 222 1.07 9.58 -8.04
N SER A 223 1.52 10.68 -8.65
CA SER A 223 2.47 10.68 -9.77
C SER A 223 3.89 11.09 -9.38
N SER A 224 4.13 11.44 -8.12
CA SER A 224 5.47 11.80 -7.66
C SER A 224 6.35 10.57 -7.44
N LEU A 225 7.65 10.77 -7.56
CA LEU A 225 8.66 9.74 -7.30
C LEU A 225 9.16 9.90 -5.88
N ASP A 226 8.50 9.25 -4.96
CA ASP A 226 8.76 9.40 -3.53
C ASP A 226 9.55 8.21 -2.96
N GLY A 227 9.76 7.14 -3.77
CA GLY A 227 10.56 5.96 -3.39
C GLY A 227 12.07 6.13 -3.54
N HIS A 228 12.84 5.24 -2.98
CA HIS A 228 14.22 5.02 -3.41
C HIS A 228 14.24 4.52 -4.86
N VAL A 229 13.26 3.75 -5.23
CA VAL A 229 12.97 3.29 -6.58
C VAL A 229 11.47 3.34 -6.83
N ASP A 230 11.08 3.80 -8.02
CA ASP A 230 9.71 3.87 -8.49
C ASP A 230 9.55 3.03 -9.75
N PHE A 231 8.58 2.14 -9.75
CA PHE A 231 8.26 1.25 -10.86
C PHE A 231 6.94 1.65 -11.51
N MET A 232 6.95 1.85 -12.83
CA MET A 232 5.76 2.14 -13.63
C MET A 232 5.22 0.85 -14.24
N LEU A 233 4.13 0.34 -13.70
CA LEU A 233 3.48 -0.86 -14.25
C LEU A 233 2.75 -0.51 -15.55
N ASN A 234 3.18 -1.08 -16.68
CA ASN A 234 2.58 -0.83 -18.01
C ASN A 234 2.46 0.67 -18.35
N GLY A 235 3.48 1.48 -18.01
CA GLY A 235 3.44 2.92 -18.16
C GLY A 235 2.91 3.69 -16.95
N GLY A 236 2.45 3.00 -15.90
CA GLY A 236 2.13 3.58 -14.59
C GLY A 236 0.79 4.29 -14.46
N ARG A 237 0.00 4.48 -15.55
CA ARG A 237 -1.20 5.32 -15.52
C ARG A 237 -2.50 4.57 -15.82
N GLU A 238 -2.63 4.04 -17.03
CA GLU A 238 -3.78 3.26 -17.47
C GLU A 238 -3.34 1.84 -17.75
N GLN A 239 -4.08 0.88 -17.23
CA GLN A 239 -3.68 -0.51 -17.33
C GLN A 239 -4.40 -1.22 -18.47
N PRO A 240 -3.76 -2.16 -19.17
CA PRO A 240 -4.39 -2.95 -20.22
C PRO A 240 -5.69 -3.60 -19.74
N GLY A 241 -6.78 -3.44 -20.49
CA GLY A 241 -8.11 -3.96 -20.13
C GLY A 241 -8.92 -3.07 -19.21
N CYS A 242 -8.34 -2.00 -18.67
CA CYS A 242 -9.06 -0.93 -17.98
C CYS A 242 -9.53 0.14 -18.94
N ASN A 243 -10.49 0.94 -18.54
CA ASN A 243 -10.96 2.09 -19.30
C ASN A 243 -11.30 3.25 -18.35
N ILE A 244 -11.46 4.45 -18.90
CA ILE A 244 -11.71 5.66 -18.12
C ILE A 244 -12.94 5.56 -17.19
N ILE A 245 -13.92 4.74 -17.52
CA ILE A 245 -15.11 4.56 -16.68
C ILE A 245 -14.78 3.70 -15.47
N THR A 246 -14.05 2.60 -15.66
CA THR A 246 -13.60 1.71 -14.58
C THR A 246 -12.52 2.36 -13.74
N ASP A 247 -11.63 3.14 -14.33
CA ASP A 247 -10.59 3.88 -13.59
C ASP A 247 -11.16 5.06 -12.82
N PHE A 248 -12.26 5.61 -13.30
CA PHE A 248 -12.95 6.68 -12.57
C PHE A 248 -13.51 6.22 -11.21
N THR A 249 -13.89 4.96 -11.10
CA THR A 249 -14.29 4.34 -9.82
C THR A 249 -13.08 3.88 -8.99
N MET A 250 -11.86 4.14 -9.45
CA MET A 250 -10.60 3.64 -8.90
C MET A 250 -10.55 2.11 -8.73
N ALA A 251 -11.39 1.41 -9.50
CA ALA A 251 -11.59 -0.03 -9.31
C ALA A 251 -10.78 -0.89 -10.31
N CYS A 252 -10.13 -0.29 -11.29
CA CYS A 252 -9.41 -1.03 -12.32
C CYS A 252 -7.88 -0.81 -12.22
N SER A 253 -7.34 0.19 -12.85
CA SER A 253 -5.88 0.42 -12.86
C SER A 253 -5.31 0.58 -11.46
N HIS A 254 -6.04 1.28 -10.56
CA HIS A 254 -5.59 1.50 -9.18
C HIS A 254 -5.44 0.22 -8.36
N LEU A 255 -6.34 -0.76 -8.54
CA LEU A 255 -6.25 -2.05 -7.84
C LEU A 255 -5.23 -3.01 -8.46
N LEU A 256 -4.74 -2.74 -9.67
CA LEU A 256 -3.86 -3.67 -10.35
C LEU A 256 -2.56 -3.92 -9.56
N SER A 257 -1.96 -2.87 -9.00
CA SER A 257 -0.73 -2.99 -8.21
C SER A 257 -0.91 -3.94 -7.01
N LEU A 258 -2.08 -3.92 -6.37
CA LEU A 258 -2.42 -4.82 -5.26
C LEU A 258 -2.49 -6.28 -5.70
N PHE A 259 -2.95 -6.56 -6.92
CA PHE A 259 -3.00 -7.93 -7.45
C PHE A 259 -1.72 -8.35 -8.15
N TRP A 260 -0.94 -7.40 -8.67
CA TRP A 260 0.35 -7.66 -9.27
C TRP A 260 1.40 -8.09 -8.23
N PHE A 261 1.47 -7.40 -7.10
CA PHE A 261 2.51 -7.65 -6.12
C PHE A 261 2.55 -9.11 -5.62
N PRO A 262 1.41 -9.75 -5.29
CA PRO A 262 1.40 -11.17 -4.94
C PRO A 262 1.92 -12.10 -6.04
N ALA A 263 1.71 -11.77 -7.31
CA ALA A 263 2.23 -12.58 -8.42
C ALA A 263 3.77 -12.63 -8.44
N THR A 264 4.43 -11.60 -7.88
CA THR A 264 5.89 -11.54 -7.82
C THR A 264 6.52 -12.57 -6.87
N PHE A 265 5.74 -13.20 -6.01
CA PHE A 265 6.23 -14.29 -5.15
C PHE A 265 6.48 -15.58 -5.90
N HIS A 266 5.87 -15.75 -7.08
CA HIS A 266 5.99 -16.96 -7.92
C HIS A 266 6.75 -16.72 -9.22
N LYS A 267 6.80 -15.47 -9.67
CA LYS A 267 7.44 -15.11 -10.94
C LYS A 267 8.27 -13.84 -10.74
N ALA A 268 9.52 -13.89 -11.14
CA ALA A 268 10.36 -12.70 -11.19
C ALA A 268 9.94 -11.82 -12.37
N TYR A 269 9.69 -10.54 -12.09
CA TYR A 269 9.46 -9.51 -13.08
C TYR A 269 10.71 -8.65 -13.23
N VAL A 270 10.92 -8.11 -14.43
CA VAL A 270 12.08 -7.27 -14.72
C VAL A 270 11.63 -5.85 -14.95
N GLY A 271 12.23 -4.91 -14.22
CA GLY A 271 12.13 -3.48 -14.47
C GLY A 271 13.25 -3.02 -15.40
N CYS A 272 12.92 -2.19 -16.37
CA CYS A 272 13.85 -1.64 -17.35
C CYS A 272 13.91 -0.12 -17.20
N GLN A 273 15.10 0.46 -17.11
CA GLN A 273 15.30 1.89 -16.95
C GLN A 273 15.09 2.62 -18.28
N CYS A 274 13.87 3.13 -18.49
CA CYS A 274 13.51 3.86 -19.71
C CYS A 274 13.72 5.37 -19.53
N SER A 275 13.98 6.07 -20.62
CA SER A 275 14.33 7.51 -20.61
C SER A 275 13.12 8.45 -20.41
N SER A 276 11.89 7.94 -20.37
CA SER A 276 10.68 8.75 -20.25
C SER A 276 9.64 8.03 -19.38
N ARG A 277 8.93 8.79 -18.54
CA ARG A 277 7.82 8.27 -17.72
C ARG A 277 6.60 7.92 -18.55
N GLU A 278 6.22 8.83 -19.44
CA GLU A 278 5.05 8.66 -20.30
C GLU A 278 5.54 8.18 -21.66
N LEU A 279 5.69 6.89 -21.79
CA LEU A 279 5.98 6.26 -23.06
C LEU A 279 4.67 6.00 -23.79
N ASP A 280 4.58 6.47 -25.05
CA ASP A 280 3.56 5.93 -25.93
C ASP A 280 3.76 4.40 -26.08
N PRO A 281 2.73 3.65 -26.53
CA PRO A 281 2.82 2.18 -26.58
C PRO A 281 3.99 1.66 -27.43
N THR A 282 4.44 2.42 -28.44
CA THR A 282 5.55 2.03 -29.32
C THR A 282 6.88 2.20 -28.61
N ASN A 283 7.08 3.34 -27.96
CA ASN A 283 8.29 3.64 -27.19
C ASN A 283 8.40 2.73 -25.97
N PHE A 284 7.29 2.42 -25.30
CA PHE A 284 7.24 1.44 -24.20
C PHE A 284 7.74 0.07 -24.67
N ARG A 285 7.17 -0.47 -25.76
CA ARG A 285 7.58 -1.78 -26.31
C ARG A 285 9.05 -1.79 -26.73
N THR A 286 9.52 -0.71 -27.36
CA THR A 286 10.92 -0.58 -27.77
C THR A 286 11.85 -0.58 -26.57
N CYS A 287 11.53 0.18 -25.52
CA CYS A 287 12.31 0.19 -24.29
C CYS A 287 12.31 -1.18 -23.62
N MET A 288 11.16 -1.82 -23.46
CA MET A 288 11.07 -3.14 -22.84
C MET A 288 11.82 -4.21 -23.61
N ALA A 289 11.86 -4.12 -24.95
CA ALA A 289 12.63 -5.03 -25.78
C ALA A 289 14.15 -4.85 -25.61
N GLN A 290 14.62 -3.62 -25.40
CA GLN A 290 16.04 -3.31 -25.16
C GLN A 290 16.44 -3.52 -23.70
N CYS A 291 15.51 -3.29 -22.80
CA CYS A 291 15.62 -3.38 -21.35
C CYS A 291 16.95 -2.84 -20.77
N PRO A 292 17.20 -1.52 -20.85
CA PRO A 292 18.41 -0.94 -20.28
C PRO A 292 18.42 -1.09 -18.74
N ASN A 293 19.61 -1.39 -18.20
CA ASN A 293 19.84 -1.53 -16.77
C ASN A 293 18.77 -2.39 -16.03
N PRO A 294 18.60 -3.67 -16.42
CA PRO A 294 17.53 -4.50 -15.87
C PRO A 294 17.72 -4.75 -14.38
N VAL A 295 16.60 -4.68 -13.62
CA VAL A 295 16.54 -5.02 -12.21
C VAL A 295 15.34 -5.91 -11.93
N PHE A 296 15.39 -6.70 -10.86
CA PHE A 296 14.18 -7.39 -10.41
C PHE A 296 13.21 -6.41 -9.77
N ALA A 297 11.93 -6.59 -10.08
CA ALA A 297 10.81 -5.85 -9.50
C ALA A 297 9.96 -6.78 -8.62
N GLY A 298 9.19 -6.20 -7.68
CA GLY A 298 8.37 -6.95 -6.75
C GLY A 298 9.12 -7.41 -5.52
N ILE A 299 8.77 -8.58 -4.98
CA ILE A 299 9.37 -9.08 -3.74
C ILE A 299 10.89 -9.22 -3.83
N TYR A 300 11.43 -9.46 -5.01
CA TYR A 300 12.84 -9.69 -5.26
C TYR A 300 13.64 -8.41 -5.61
N THR A 301 13.04 -7.21 -5.49
CA THR A 301 13.76 -5.95 -5.76
C THR A 301 14.97 -5.82 -4.84
N PRO A 302 16.19 -5.67 -5.39
CA PRO A 302 17.38 -5.44 -4.56
C PRO A 302 17.27 -4.09 -3.83
N HIS A 303 17.57 -4.06 -2.54
CA HIS A 303 17.49 -2.83 -1.72
C HIS A 303 18.47 -1.72 -2.14
N THR A 304 19.40 -2.04 -3.05
CA THR A 304 20.34 -1.08 -3.66
C THR A 304 19.78 -0.41 -4.91
N THR A 305 18.62 -0.87 -5.43
CA THR A 305 17.99 -0.30 -6.64
C THR A 305 17.57 1.14 -6.40
N ARG A 306 17.84 2.01 -7.39
CA ARG A 306 17.50 3.44 -7.32
C ARG A 306 17.01 3.94 -8.67
N GLY A 307 16.08 4.93 -8.63
CA GLY A 307 15.58 5.59 -9.81
C GLY A 307 14.23 5.07 -10.28
N GLU A 308 13.94 5.25 -11.57
CA GLU A 308 12.65 4.96 -12.17
C GLU A 308 12.77 3.84 -13.21
N TYR A 309 11.86 2.88 -13.16
CA TYR A 309 11.85 1.71 -14.04
C TYR A 309 10.46 1.44 -14.60
N GLN A 310 10.39 0.96 -15.82
CA GLN A 310 9.18 0.44 -16.45
C GLN A 310 9.11 -1.07 -16.24
N VAL A 311 7.92 -1.58 -15.93
CA VAL A 311 7.66 -3.02 -15.80
C VAL A 311 6.52 -3.42 -16.72
N ASP A 312 6.78 -4.38 -17.60
CA ASP A 312 5.73 -5.00 -18.41
C ASP A 312 5.03 -6.10 -17.59
N PHE A 313 3.74 -5.89 -17.36
CA PHE A 313 2.89 -6.86 -16.71
C PHE A 313 1.75 -7.26 -17.63
N PRO A 314 1.76 -8.47 -18.17
CA PRO A 314 0.71 -8.93 -19.06
C PRO A 314 -0.60 -9.08 -18.29
N VAL A 315 -1.58 -8.23 -18.63
CA VAL A 315 -2.96 -8.29 -18.12
C VAL A 315 -3.81 -8.90 -19.20
N LYS A 316 -4.47 -10.02 -18.92
CA LYS A 316 -5.55 -10.53 -19.79
C LYS A 316 -6.83 -9.74 -19.53
N SER A 317 -7.65 -9.60 -20.58
CA SER A 317 -8.98 -8.99 -20.45
C SER A 317 -9.79 -9.68 -19.34
N GLY A 318 -10.33 -8.89 -18.40
CA GLY A 318 -11.16 -9.43 -17.31
C GLY A 318 -10.43 -9.71 -16.00
N TRP A 319 -9.25 -9.12 -15.73
CA TRP A 319 -8.50 -9.28 -14.48
C TRP A 319 -7.89 -10.67 -14.25
N GLU A 320 -7.84 -11.50 -15.27
CA GLU A 320 -7.12 -12.76 -15.21
C GLU A 320 -5.62 -12.46 -15.42
N THR A 321 -4.85 -12.55 -14.34
CA THR A 321 -3.39 -12.60 -14.40
C THR A 321 -2.96 -13.93 -15.01
N VAL A 322 -2.00 -13.89 -15.91
CA VAL A 322 -1.36 -15.09 -16.50
C VAL A 322 -0.36 -15.66 -15.51
#